data_8bf259ad5f03817b8bf8be3801c8ceed
#
_entry.id   8bf259ad5f03817b8bf8be3801c8ceed
#
_cell.length_a   1.000
_cell.length_b   1.000
_cell.length_c   1.000
_cell.angle_alpha   90.00
_cell.angle_beta   90.00
_cell.angle_gamma   90.00
#
_symmetry.space_group_name_H-M   'P 1'
#
loop_
_entity.id
_entity.type
_entity.pdbx_description
1 polymer ?
#
loop_
_entity_poly.entity_id
_entity_poly.type
_entity_poly.pdbx_seq_one_letter_code
_entity_poly.pdbx_strand_id
1 'polypeptide(L)' 'MKSTKPLPSPEKAEPIRPLLRLSTVLKITGLARSTIYRMIAEHTFPAPVRIGKRAVAWRPEDLGQWRESRPSASTP' A
#
# COMPACT_ATOMS: atom_id res chain seq x y z
N MET A 1 -23.14 -14.02 -20.81
CA MET A 1 -21.91 -14.14 -20.62
C MET A 1 -21.28 -13.09 -19.85
N LYS A 2 -20.35 -13.34 -19.15
CA LYS A 2 -19.81 -12.38 -18.38
C LYS A 2 -18.96 -11.49 -19.12
N SER A 3 -18.98 -10.30 -18.82
CA SER A 3 -18.18 -9.38 -19.50
C SER A 3 -17.00 -9.05 -18.69
N THR A 4 -16.02 -9.81 -18.80
CA THR A 4 -14.81 -9.58 -18.10
C THR A 4 -13.94 -8.64 -18.89
N LYS A 5 -13.43 -7.63 -18.24
CA LYS A 5 -12.53 -6.75 -18.94
C LYS A 5 -11.28 -7.47 -19.30
N PRO A 6 -10.80 -7.31 -20.51
CA PRO A 6 -9.55 -7.95 -20.87
C PRO A 6 -8.39 -7.32 -20.15
N LEU A 7 -7.41 -8.13 -19.85
CA LEU A 7 -6.20 -7.59 -19.26
C LEU A 7 -5.43 -6.79 -20.29
N PRO A 8 -4.73 -5.75 -19.87
CA PRO A 8 -3.96 -4.98 -20.81
C PRO A 8 -2.85 -5.82 -21.40
N SER A 9 -2.52 -5.55 -22.65
CA SER A 9 -1.44 -6.31 -23.23
C SER A 9 -0.13 -5.86 -22.65
N PRO A 10 0.85 -6.76 -22.63
CA PRO A 10 2.13 -6.44 -21.99
C PRO A 10 2.82 -5.25 -22.62
N GLU A 11 2.60 -5.03 -23.89
CA GLU A 11 3.27 -3.92 -24.54
C GLU A 11 2.73 -2.58 -24.12
N LYS A 12 1.49 -2.55 -23.66
CA LYS A 12 0.90 -1.29 -23.27
C LYS A 12 0.76 -1.11 -21.80
N ALA A 13 0.84 -2.17 -21.06
CA ALA A 13 0.63 -2.09 -19.62
C ALA A 13 1.88 -1.61 -18.95
N GLU A 14 1.70 -0.86 -17.89
CA GLU A 14 2.84 -0.51 -17.07
C GLU A 14 3.28 -1.74 -16.32
N PRO A 15 4.53 -1.79 -15.90
CA PRO A 15 4.98 -2.94 -15.12
C PRO A 15 4.10 -3.14 -13.91
N ILE A 16 3.73 -4.39 -13.68
CA ILE A 16 2.94 -4.72 -12.52
C ILE A 16 3.85 -4.74 -11.31
N ARG A 17 3.51 -3.95 -10.32
CA ARG A 17 4.29 -3.92 -9.09
C ARG A 17 3.62 -4.78 -8.05
N PRO A 18 4.41 -5.52 -7.29
CA PRO A 18 3.82 -6.36 -6.26
C PRO A 18 3.11 -5.54 -5.21
N LEU A 19 2.01 -6.05 -4.73
CA LEU A 19 1.36 -5.46 -3.59
C LEU A 19 2.16 -5.86 -2.36
N LEU A 20 2.17 -4.97 -1.39
CA LEU A 20 2.97 -5.18 -0.19
C LEU A 20 2.10 -5.70 0.93
N ARG A 21 2.45 -6.86 1.46
CA ARG A 21 1.72 -7.41 2.57
C ARG A 21 2.14 -6.72 3.86
N LEU A 22 1.34 -6.92 4.88
CA LEU A 22 1.58 -6.24 6.16
C LEU A 22 2.98 -6.49 6.69
N SER A 23 3.46 -7.71 6.63
CA SER A 23 4.79 -7.99 7.15
C SER A 23 5.86 -7.16 6.46
N THR A 24 5.72 -6.98 5.17
CA THR A 24 6.67 -6.16 4.42
C THR A 24 6.52 -4.70 4.79
N VAL A 25 5.28 -4.24 4.95
CA VAL A 25 5.03 -2.85 5.33
C VAL A 25 5.64 -2.56 6.71
N LEU A 26 5.53 -3.49 7.64
CA LEU A 26 6.14 -3.30 8.94
C LEU A 26 7.65 -3.18 8.82
N LYS A 27 8.26 -3.97 7.96
CA LYS A 27 9.71 -3.88 7.78
C LYS A 27 10.12 -2.57 7.14
N ILE A 28 9.36 -2.15 6.13
CA ILE A 28 9.70 -0.94 5.41
C ILE A 28 9.56 0.29 6.29
N THR A 29 8.50 0.33 7.07
CA THR A 29 8.21 1.52 7.86
C THR A 29 8.86 1.49 9.23
N GLY A 30 9.17 0.32 9.73
CA GLY A 30 9.67 0.21 11.09
C GLY A 30 8.61 0.42 12.15
N LEU A 31 7.35 0.47 11.76
CA LEU A 31 6.27 0.71 12.71
C LEU A 31 5.67 -0.60 13.18
N ALA A 32 5.08 -0.56 14.35
CA ALA A 32 4.40 -1.73 14.87
C ALA A 32 3.04 -1.88 14.20
N ARG A 33 2.52 -3.10 14.23
CA ARG A 33 1.23 -3.37 13.62
C ARG A 33 0.14 -2.48 14.20
N SER A 34 0.08 -2.39 15.52
CA SER A 34 -0.96 -1.59 16.16
C SER A 34 -0.84 -0.12 15.78
N THR A 35 0.40 0.35 15.61
CA THR A 35 0.59 1.74 15.19
C THR A 35 0.04 1.97 13.79
N ILE A 36 0.30 1.04 12.88
CA ILE A 36 -0.20 1.19 11.52
C ILE A 36 -1.72 1.21 11.51
N TYR A 37 -2.36 0.30 12.23
CA TYR A 37 -3.83 0.29 12.22
C TYR A 37 -4.42 1.49 12.90
N ARG A 38 -3.77 2.00 13.94
CA ARG A 38 -4.24 3.24 14.54
C ARG A 38 -4.13 4.39 13.56
N MET A 39 -3.04 4.46 12.83
CA MET A 39 -2.86 5.55 11.87
C MET A 39 -3.83 5.43 10.70
N ILE A 40 -4.19 4.22 10.30
CA ILE A 40 -5.21 4.06 9.27
C ILE A 40 -6.54 4.62 9.78
N ALA A 41 -6.88 4.33 11.02
CA ALA A 41 -8.11 4.84 11.58
C ALA A 41 -8.10 6.35 11.70
N GLU A 42 -6.92 6.93 11.88
CA GLU A 42 -6.77 8.38 11.95
C GLU A 42 -6.58 9.03 10.59
N HIS A 43 -6.59 8.23 9.54
CA HIS A 43 -6.40 8.72 8.18
C HIS A 43 -5.02 9.34 7.96
N THR A 44 -4.03 8.85 8.69
CA THR A 44 -2.66 9.32 8.53
C THR A 44 -1.76 8.28 7.90
N PHE A 45 -2.30 7.16 7.49
CA PHE A 45 -1.57 6.12 6.81
C PHE A 45 -2.48 5.57 5.71
N PRO A 46 -1.92 5.17 4.55
CA PRO A 46 -2.77 4.70 3.45
C PRO A 46 -3.56 3.47 3.85
N ALA A 47 -4.79 3.43 3.42
CA ALA A 47 -5.62 2.28 3.67
C ALA A 47 -5.20 1.14 2.75
N PRO A 48 -5.24 -0.09 3.26
CA PRO A 48 -4.87 -1.22 2.40
C PRO A 48 -5.99 -1.54 1.42
N VAL A 49 -5.62 -2.30 0.38
CA VAL A 49 -6.62 -2.83 -0.52
C VAL A 49 -6.86 -4.28 -0.14
N ARG A 50 -8.09 -4.71 -0.32
CA ARG A 50 -8.44 -6.08 0.00
C ARG A 50 -8.07 -6.98 -1.16
N ILE A 51 -7.29 -8.00 -0.90
CA ILE A 51 -6.88 -8.92 -1.94
C ILE A 51 -7.47 -10.32 -1.73
N GLY A 52 -8.27 -10.49 -0.70
CA GLY A 52 -8.92 -11.77 -0.44
C GLY A 52 -9.86 -11.60 0.72
N LYS A 53 -10.48 -12.68 1.13
CA LYS A 53 -11.43 -12.59 2.21
C LYS A 53 -10.81 -12.06 3.48
N ARG A 54 -9.61 -12.48 3.77
CA ARG A 54 -8.94 -12.06 4.99
C ARG A 54 -7.55 -11.54 4.73
N ALA A 55 -7.31 -11.09 3.51
CA ALA A 55 -6.00 -10.66 3.14
C ALA A 55 -6.06 -9.24 2.61
N VAL A 56 -5.15 -8.43 3.08
CA VAL A 56 -5.02 -7.06 2.60
C VAL A 56 -3.58 -6.81 2.23
N ALA A 57 -3.37 -5.80 1.42
CA ALA A 57 -2.04 -5.40 1.00
C ALA A 57 -2.08 -3.95 0.62
N TRP A 58 -0.91 -3.36 0.45
CA TRP A 58 -0.79 -1.94 0.11
C TRP A 58 -0.16 -1.81 -1.25
N ARG A 59 -0.58 -0.79 -1.97
CA ARG A 59 0.07 -0.47 -3.23
C ARG A 59 1.37 0.23 -2.96
N PRO A 60 2.45 -0.15 -3.67
CA PRO A 60 3.73 0.51 -3.42
C PRO A 60 3.67 2.02 -3.62
N GLU A 61 2.90 2.46 -4.60
CA GLU A 61 2.84 3.90 -4.85
C GLU A 61 2.15 4.65 -3.72
N ASP A 62 1.19 4.02 -3.05
CA ASP A 62 0.54 4.66 -1.92
C ASP A 62 1.53 4.86 -0.79
N LEU A 63 2.37 3.87 -0.54
CA LEU A 63 3.39 4.01 0.49
C LEU A 63 4.44 5.02 0.10
N GLY A 64 4.77 5.08 -1.19
CA GLY A 64 5.71 6.09 -1.64
C GLY A 64 5.20 7.49 -1.41
N GLN A 65 3.93 7.73 -1.72
CA GLN A 65 3.36 9.04 -1.49
C GLN A 65 3.29 9.38 -0.02
N TRP A 66 2.95 8.39 0.80
CA TRP A 66 2.90 8.62 2.24
C TRP A 66 4.28 9.00 2.76
N ARG A 67 5.30 8.30 2.28
CA ARG A 67 6.66 8.57 2.72
C ARG A 67 7.08 9.98 2.33
N GLU A 68 6.73 10.40 1.14
CA GLU A 68 7.09 11.73 0.69
C GLU A 68 6.38 12.82 1.46
N SER A 69 5.21 12.50 2.00
CA SER A 69 4.46 13.50 2.74
C SER A 69 4.86 13.58 4.19
N ARG A 70 5.80 12.72 4.65
CA ARG A 70 6.20 12.79 6.04
C ARG A 70 7.12 13.96 6.26
N PRO A 71 6.90 14.69 7.34
CA PRO A 71 7.82 15.79 7.65
C PRO A 71 9.15 15.25 8.10
N SER A 72 10.17 16.05 7.90
CA SER A 72 11.50 15.65 8.32
C SER A 72 11.59 15.63 9.83
N ALA A 73 12.18 14.57 10.35
CA ALA A 73 12.37 14.47 11.79
C ALA A 73 13.65 15.10 12.23
N SER A 74 14.44 15.63 11.30
CA SER A 74 15.71 16.22 11.66
C SER A 74 15.58 17.61 12.20
N THR A 75 14.41 18.17 12.16
CA THR A 75 14.21 19.51 12.66
C THR A 75 14.29 19.54 14.16
N PRO A 76 15.07 20.37 14.71
CA PRO A 76 15.12 20.47 16.17
C PRO A 76 13.86 21.04 16.73
#